data_8095f1d0383a7a1f3832c542cbaf5e48
#
_entry.id   8095f1d0383a7a1f3832c542cbaf5e48
#
_cell.length_a   1.000
_cell.length_b   1.000
_cell.length_c   1.000
_cell.angle_alpha   90.00
_cell.angle_beta   90.00
_cell.angle_gamma   90.00
#
_symmetry.space_group_name_H-M   'P 1'
#
loop_
_entity.id
_entity.type
_entity.pdbx_description
1 polymer ?
#
loop_
_entity_poly.entity_id
_entity_poly.type
_entity_poly.pdbx_seq_one_letter_code
_entity_poly.pdbx_strand_id
1 'polypeptide(L)'
;PHSPDFAVAVPVFREDQLVAFVASIAHKSDIGGAAPGSCPATAKDTFFEGLHIPPVKLINAGKKNLEAFVLLRGNSRSPRLVLGDLEGQIGVCNQGASRVKKLFDRFGIDLTFSAFEYHRRCTQQLIQRRLEDLDDFEECSERFIDHDGIDLDTPKGVRVKVTKIGKSITFDFSETDPQGVGPINVRPHLVKAACSYVMIAITGIDTPVNQGVFDCFILKTREGTVVDPYFPAPVNTYNPALHAIIESIFAAFGEIVPQFARADGGGGRAMTLAHDLDRRTLIQYELFAGGVGAMQGYTGETGCHCNQTNGKVASVEMLETEFPVRTEEFKILKDSGGRGAFEGGNGFVRTYRILEGVTSVTLRSSKHGIYPLGMNGGGDASGGFCEVEVSGEKKTLASMQSGVTLNPGDILRLGTPGGGGY
;
A
#
# COMPACT_ATOMS: atom_id res chain seq x y z
N PRO A 1 -2.60 0.92 6.99
CA PRO A 1 -1.44 0.97 7.88
C PRO A 1 -1.27 -0.34 8.61
N HIS A 2 -0.06 -0.75 8.80
CA HIS A 2 0.36 -1.93 9.54
C HIS A 2 1.39 -1.55 10.62
N SER A 3 1.80 -2.49 11.46
CA SER A 3 2.63 -2.18 12.64
C SER A 3 3.91 -1.37 12.35
N PRO A 4 4.64 -1.56 11.22
CA PRO A 4 5.81 -0.74 10.88
C PRO A 4 5.52 0.73 10.53
N ASP A 5 4.27 1.11 10.28
CA ASP A 5 3.88 2.49 9.95
C ASP A 5 3.78 3.35 11.20
N PHE A 6 4.89 3.91 11.65
CA PHE A 6 4.91 4.78 12.83
C PHE A 6 4.31 6.15 12.52
N ALA A 7 3.29 6.52 13.27
CA ALA A 7 2.72 7.85 13.27
C ALA A 7 3.34 8.69 14.41
N VAL A 8 3.92 9.83 14.08
CA VAL A 8 4.42 10.82 15.03
C VAL A 8 3.53 12.07 14.90
N ALA A 9 3.01 12.57 16.01
CA ALA A 9 2.19 13.78 16.06
C ALA A 9 2.74 14.77 17.06
N VAL A 10 2.80 16.06 16.65
CA VAL A 10 3.23 17.17 17.49
C VAL A 10 2.05 18.14 17.66
N PRO A 11 1.61 18.43 18.89
CA PRO A 11 0.57 19.40 19.13
C PRO A 11 1.09 20.83 18.90
N VAL A 12 0.27 21.69 18.33
CA VAL A 12 0.56 23.10 18.11
C VAL A 12 -0.30 23.92 19.05
N PHE A 13 0.34 24.70 19.90
CA PHE A 13 -0.32 25.60 20.84
C PHE A 13 -0.09 27.05 20.42
N ARG A 14 -1.14 27.87 20.56
CA ARG A 14 -1.06 29.32 20.61
C ARG A 14 -1.48 29.76 22.00
N GLU A 15 -0.56 30.41 22.72
CA GLU A 15 -0.73 30.60 24.16
C GLU A 15 -1.01 29.25 24.83
N ASP A 16 -2.07 29.06 25.57
CA ASP A 16 -2.46 27.81 26.23
C ASP A 16 -3.51 27.03 25.46
N GLN A 17 -3.91 27.51 24.27
CA GLN A 17 -4.91 26.84 23.44
C GLN A 17 -4.28 25.87 22.43
N LEU A 18 -4.68 24.60 22.44
CA LEU A 18 -4.37 23.65 21.39
C LEU A 18 -5.12 24.02 20.10
N VAL A 19 -4.38 24.39 19.04
CA VAL A 19 -4.97 24.86 17.77
C VAL A 19 -4.80 23.87 16.61
N ALA A 20 -3.82 22.96 16.67
CA ALA A 20 -3.60 21.99 15.61
C ALA A 20 -2.72 20.82 16.08
N PHE A 21 -2.64 19.79 15.22
CA PHE A 21 -1.59 18.78 15.26
C PHE A 21 -0.87 18.76 13.92
N VAL A 22 0.43 18.53 13.96
CA VAL A 22 1.22 18.18 12.78
C VAL A 22 1.68 16.75 12.93
N ALA A 23 1.35 15.92 11.94
CA ALA A 23 1.65 14.50 11.99
C ALA A 23 2.45 14.05 10.76
N SER A 24 3.27 13.04 10.95
CA SER A 24 3.98 12.32 9.91
C SER A 24 3.80 10.83 10.15
N ILE A 25 3.57 10.07 9.08
CA ILE A 25 3.60 8.61 9.11
C ILE A 25 4.74 8.13 8.22
N ALA A 26 5.51 7.16 8.68
CA ALA A 26 6.59 6.56 7.91
C ALA A 26 6.82 5.12 8.31
N HIS A 27 6.95 4.25 7.30
CA HIS A 27 7.28 2.85 7.46
C HIS A 27 8.70 2.69 8.05
N LYS A 28 8.85 1.78 9.01
CA LYS A 28 10.14 1.43 9.62
C LYS A 28 10.68 0.14 9.02
N SER A 29 12.00 0.08 8.85
CA SER A 29 12.65 -1.07 8.24
C SER A 29 12.46 -2.37 9.01
N ASP A 30 12.40 -2.31 10.35
CA ASP A 30 12.16 -3.47 11.22
C ASP A 30 11.78 -3.02 12.63
N ILE A 31 10.69 -3.58 13.16
CA ILE A 31 10.20 -3.36 14.52
C ILE A 31 9.97 -4.67 15.27
N GLY A 32 10.71 -5.73 14.91
CA GLY A 32 10.56 -7.06 15.48
C GLY A 32 9.53 -7.91 14.74
N GLY A 33 8.83 -8.76 15.45
CA GLY A 33 7.87 -9.71 14.88
C GLY A 33 8.53 -10.99 14.36
N ALA A 34 7.71 -11.84 13.73
CA ALA A 34 8.07 -13.20 13.36
C ALA A 34 9.04 -13.31 12.17
N ALA A 35 9.12 -12.27 11.32
CA ALA A 35 10.02 -12.24 10.19
C ALA A 35 10.83 -10.94 10.15
N PRO A 36 12.06 -10.95 9.64
CA PRO A 36 12.83 -9.74 9.37
C PRO A 36 12.06 -8.78 8.46
N GLY A 37 12.15 -7.48 8.74
CA GLY A 37 11.35 -6.45 8.08
C GLY A 37 9.93 -6.30 8.65
N SER A 38 9.60 -7.05 9.71
CA SER A 38 8.32 -6.98 10.45
C SER A 38 7.07 -7.20 9.59
N CYS A 39 7.22 -7.93 8.51
CA CYS A 39 6.15 -8.16 7.55
C CYS A 39 6.02 -9.64 7.17
N PRO A 40 5.77 -10.56 8.12
CA PRO A 40 5.59 -11.97 7.81
C PRO A 40 4.35 -12.18 6.92
N ALA A 41 4.54 -12.83 5.77
CA ALA A 41 3.46 -13.16 4.86
C ALA A 41 2.51 -14.24 5.40
N THR A 42 2.88 -14.86 6.52
CA THR A 42 2.15 -15.96 7.18
C THR A 42 1.72 -15.60 8.59
N ALA A 43 1.57 -14.31 8.91
CA ALA A 43 1.04 -13.87 10.19
C ALA A 43 -0.39 -14.36 10.40
N LYS A 44 -0.70 -14.85 11.60
CA LYS A 44 -2.05 -15.29 12.00
C LYS A 44 -2.76 -14.31 12.93
N ASP A 45 -2.01 -13.42 13.50
CA ASP A 45 -2.51 -12.28 14.27
C ASP A 45 -1.55 -11.11 14.19
N THR A 46 -2.00 -9.95 14.66
CA THR A 46 -1.24 -8.70 14.58
C THR A 46 0.03 -8.70 15.47
N PHE A 47 0.14 -9.58 16.49
CA PHE A 47 1.33 -9.67 17.35
C PHE A 47 2.51 -10.33 16.63
N PHE A 48 2.27 -11.14 15.60
CA PHE A 48 3.32 -11.63 14.70
C PHE A 48 3.98 -10.50 13.88
N GLU A 49 3.28 -9.37 13.70
CA GLU A 49 3.69 -8.29 12.82
C GLU A 49 4.68 -7.30 13.45
N GLY A 50 5.05 -7.50 14.70
CA GLY A 50 6.01 -6.68 15.41
C GLY A 50 5.42 -5.89 16.57
N LEU A 51 6.18 -4.90 17.05
CA LEU A 51 5.84 -4.14 18.22
C LEU A 51 4.59 -3.27 18.03
N HIS A 52 3.59 -3.47 18.88
CA HIS A 52 2.42 -2.59 18.97
C HIS A 52 2.69 -1.46 19.95
N ILE A 53 2.62 -0.22 19.47
CA ILE A 53 2.93 0.97 20.27
C ILE A 53 1.63 1.74 20.49
N PRO A 54 1.10 1.76 21.71
CA PRO A 54 0.01 2.68 22.06
C PRO A 54 0.51 4.13 22.00
N PRO A 55 -0.39 5.14 22.02
CA PRO A 55 0.03 6.54 22.11
C PRO A 55 0.97 6.76 23.30
N VAL A 56 2.23 7.10 23.01
CA VAL A 56 3.28 7.33 24.01
C VAL A 56 3.99 8.65 23.71
N LYS A 57 4.34 9.39 24.76
CA LYS A 57 5.12 10.62 24.60
C LYS A 57 6.58 10.28 24.30
N LEU A 58 7.03 10.54 23.09
CA LEU A 58 8.44 10.44 22.69
C LEU A 58 9.26 11.63 23.23
N ILE A 59 8.63 12.80 23.29
CA ILE A 59 9.19 14.02 23.86
C ILE A 59 8.21 14.51 24.94
N ASN A 60 8.70 14.73 26.13
CA ASN A 60 7.92 15.25 27.25
C ASN A 60 8.59 16.54 27.76
N ALA A 61 7.90 17.67 27.70
CA ALA A 61 8.41 18.99 28.09
C ALA A 61 9.79 19.31 27.48
N GLY A 62 9.96 19.02 26.17
CA GLY A 62 11.20 19.26 25.42
C GLY A 62 12.33 18.21 25.66
N LYS A 63 12.11 17.22 26.52
CA LYS A 63 13.11 16.19 26.81
C LYS A 63 12.71 14.86 26.18
N LYS A 64 13.66 14.16 25.55
CA LYS A 64 13.45 12.81 25.01
C LYS A 64 13.08 11.83 26.14
N ASN A 65 12.05 11.02 25.88
CA ASN A 65 11.73 9.87 26.70
C ASN A 65 12.66 8.70 26.36
N LEU A 66 13.79 8.61 27.06
CA LEU A 66 14.82 7.63 26.77
C LEU A 66 14.32 6.19 26.87
N GLU A 67 13.36 5.92 27.73
CA GLU A 67 12.79 4.57 27.92
C GLU A 67 12.05 4.12 26.66
N ALA A 68 11.27 4.98 26.02
CA ALA A 68 10.59 4.69 24.75
C ALA A 68 11.62 4.38 23.64
N PHE A 69 12.72 5.15 23.56
CA PHE A 69 13.79 4.90 22.58
C PHE A 69 14.54 3.59 22.85
N VAL A 70 14.76 3.23 24.12
CA VAL A 70 15.39 1.95 24.50
C VAL A 70 14.49 0.78 24.14
N LEU A 71 13.18 0.87 24.37
CA LEU A 71 12.22 -0.17 23.96
C LEU A 71 12.22 -0.37 22.45
N LEU A 72 12.17 0.70 21.67
CA LEU A 72 12.23 0.63 20.21
C LEU A 72 13.54 0.01 19.72
N ARG A 73 14.65 0.44 20.29
CA ARG A 73 15.98 -0.08 19.98
C ARG A 73 16.07 -1.59 20.23
N GLY A 74 15.57 -2.05 21.36
CA GLY A 74 15.64 -3.46 21.78
C GLY A 74 14.75 -4.40 20.99
N ASN A 75 13.73 -3.86 20.31
CA ASN A 75 12.79 -4.63 19.50
C ASN A 75 13.04 -4.58 17.98
N SER A 76 14.11 -3.96 17.54
CA SER A 76 14.43 -3.84 16.11
C SER A 76 15.71 -4.60 15.76
N ARG A 77 15.70 -5.30 14.62
CA ARG A 77 16.89 -5.89 13.99
C ARG A 77 17.75 -4.84 13.27
N SER A 78 17.17 -3.64 13.00
CA SER A 78 17.83 -2.50 12.34
C SER A 78 17.74 -1.22 13.17
N PRO A 79 18.15 -1.21 14.44
CA PRO A 79 17.85 -0.12 15.39
C PRO A 79 18.43 1.24 14.97
N ARG A 80 19.57 1.25 14.27
CA ARG A 80 20.19 2.49 13.79
C ARG A 80 19.31 3.21 12.77
N LEU A 81 18.75 2.46 11.80
CA LEU A 81 17.86 3.01 10.77
C LEU A 81 16.53 3.45 11.39
N VAL A 82 15.90 2.59 12.18
CA VAL A 82 14.60 2.88 12.80
C VAL A 82 14.63 4.12 13.68
N LEU A 83 15.66 4.26 14.53
CA LEU A 83 15.79 5.43 15.39
C LEU A 83 16.16 6.70 14.60
N GLY A 84 17.01 6.58 13.59
CA GLY A 84 17.34 7.70 12.69
C GLY A 84 16.10 8.24 11.97
N ASP A 85 15.31 7.36 11.40
CA ASP A 85 14.03 7.72 10.73
C ASP A 85 13.04 8.34 11.71
N LEU A 86 12.93 7.81 12.93
CA LEU A 86 12.07 8.35 13.97
C LEU A 86 12.48 9.77 14.37
N GLU A 87 13.77 10.02 14.53
CA GLU A 87 14.29 11.37 14.82
C GLU A 87 14.04 12.33 13.64
N GLY A 88 14.19 11.84 12.40
CA GLY A 88 13.82 12.59 11.20
C GLY A 88 12.33 12.98 11.19
N GLN A 89 11.42 12.04 11.51
CA GLN A 89 9.98 12.33 11.63
C GLN A 89 9.68 13.38 12.70
N ILE A 90 10.30 13.28 13.87
CA ILE A 90 10.16 14.27 14.94
C ILE A 90 10.63 15.65 14.45
N GLY A 91 11.74 15.71 13.75
CA GLY A 91 12.28 16.95 13.18
C GLY A 91 11.33 17.60 12.18
N VAL A 92 10.80 16.80 11.24
CA VAL A 92 9.83 17.27 10.24
C VAL A 92 8.53 17.75 10.90
N CYS A 93 7.99 17.03 11.89
CA CYS A 93 6.79 17.46 12.61
C CYS A 93 7.02 18.76 13.38
N ASN A 94 8.17 18.94 14.02
CA ASN A 94 8.51 20.19 14.71
C ASN A 94 8.62 21.37 13.73
N GLN A 95 9.24 21.16 12.57
CA GLN A 95 9.31 22.18 11.52
C GLN A 95 7.91 22.56 11.01
N GLY A 96 7.07 21.55 10.76
CA GLY A 96 5.66 21.76 10.39
C GLY A 96 4.89 22.53 11.45
N ALA A 97 5.03 22.13 12.73
CA ALA A 97 4.39 22.82 13.86
C ALA A 97 4.79 24.29 13.96
N SER A 98 6.08 24.58 13.76
CA SER A 98 6.57 25.97 13.71
C SER A 98 5.93 26.78 12.57
N ARG A 99 5.76 26.17 11.38
CA ARG A 99 5.10 26.83 10.24
C ARG A 99 3.62 27.08 10.50
N VAL A 100 2.91 26.07 11.03
CA VAL A 100 1.50 26.21 11.40
C VAL A 100 1.32 27.29 12.47
N LYS A 101 2.17 27.32 13.50
CA LYS A 101 2.13 28.37 14.52
C LYS A 101 2.25 29.75 13.91
N LYS A 102 3.18 29.98 12.96
CA LYS A 102 3.32 31.27 12.26
C LYS A 102 2.06 31.70 11.51
N LEU A 103 1.24 30.77 11.00
CA LEU A 103 -0.05 31.12 10.39
C LEU A 103 -1.01 31.70 11.45
N PHE A 104 -1.13 31.03 12.59
CA PHE A 104 -1.97 31.52 13.70
C PHE A 104 -1.46 32.83 14.29
N ASP A 105 -0.14 33.01 14.40
CA ASP A 105 0.46 34.27 14.89
C ASP A 105 0.20 35.42 13.91
N ARG A 106 0.23 35.16 12.59
CA ARG A 106 0.01 36.18 11.55
C ARG A 106 -1.45 36.55 11.36
N PHE A 107 -2.35 35.57 11.37
CA PHE A 107 -3.74 35.76 10.96
C PHE A 107 -4.74 35.65 12.11
N GLY A 108 -4.31 35.25 13.29
CA GLY A 108 -5.19 34.97 14.41
C GLY A 108 -5.88 33.59 14.30
N ILE A 109 -6.54 33.22 15.40
CA ILE A 109 -7.18 31.89 15.51
C ILE A 109 -8.41 31.82 14.59
N ASP A 110 -9.33 32.78 14.69
CA ASP A 110 -10.61 32.72 13.99
C ASP A 110 -10.47 32.77 12.48
N LEU A 111 -9.60 33.65 11.96
CA LEU A 111 -9.39 33.76 10.52
C LEU A 111 -8.69 32.49 9.97
N THR A 112 -7.74 31.92 10.72
CA THR A 112 -7.05 30.71 10.29
C THR A 112 -7.99 29.50 10.23
N PHE A 113 -8.84 29.31 11.24
CA PHE A 113 -9.87 28.26 11.21
C PHE A 113 -10.91 28.48 10.12
N SER A 114 -11.34 29.74 9.93
CA SER A 114 -12.27 30.10 8.84
C SER A 114 -11.68 29.78 7.47
N ALA A 115 -10.37 29.99 7.28
CA ALA A 115 -9.67 29.62 6.04
C ALA A 115 -9.59 28.10 5.84
N PHE A 116 -9.30 27.32 6.89
CA PHE A 116 -9.30 25.86 6.81
C PHE A 116 -10.68 25.32 6.45
N GLU A 117 -11.74 25.83 7.08
CA GLU A 117 -13.12 25.44 6.79
C GLU A 117 -13.55 25.88 5.39
N TYR A 118 -13.12 27.04 4.92
CA TYR A 118 -13.35 27.48 3.53
C TYR A 118 -12.72 26.51 2.53
N HIS A 119 -11.46 26.14 2.71
CA HIS A 119 -10.78 25.16 1.84
C HIS A 119 -11.46 23.79 1.86
N ARG A 120 -11.90 23.31 3.04
CA ARG A 120 -12.65 22.05 3.16
C ARG A 120 -13.94 22.10 2.33
N ARG A 121 -14.72 23.19 2.48
CA ARG A 121 -15.97 23.39 1.73
C ARG A 121 -15.75 23.54 0.22
N CYS A 122 -14.70 24.26 -0.18
CA CYS A 122 -14.36 24.37 -1.61
C CYS A 122 -14.09 23.00 -2.24
N THR A 123 -13.29 22.15 -1.59
CA THR A 123 -13.02 20.80 -2.05
C THR A 123 -14.31 19.98 -2.13
N GLN A 124 -15.14 20.00 -1.09
CA GLN A 124 -16.41 19.31 -1.07
C GLN A 124 -17.33 19.76 -2.22
N GLN A 125 -17.49 21.07 -2.42
CA GLN A 125 -18.33 21.61 -3.48
C GLN A 125 -17.84 21.27 -4.88
N LEU A 126 -16.52 21.25 -5.10
CA LEU A 126 -15.95 20.83 -6.39
C LEU A 126 -16.28 19.38 -6.71
N ILE A 127 -16.09 18.48 -5.76
CA ILE A 127 -16.44 17.06 -5.94
C ILE A 127 -17.95 16.90 -6.16
N GLN A 128 -18.78 17.55 -5.35
CA GLN A 128 -20.22 17.46 -5.47
C GLN A 128 -20.73 17.94 -6.84
N ARG A 129 -20.16 19.03 -7.40
CA ARG A 129 -20.48 19.48 -8.76
C ARG A 129 -20.13 18.42 -9.81
N ARG A 130 -18.96 17.78 -9.70
CA ARG A 130 -18.57 16.73 -10.62
C ARG A 130 -19.46 15.48 -10.50
N LEU A 131 -19.95 15.17 -9.31
CA LEU A 131 -20.92 14.10 -9.12
C LEU A 131 -22.29 14.44 -9.72
N GLU A 132 -22.70 15.71 -9.70
CA GLU A 132 -23.94 16.16 -10.35
C GLU A 132 -23.92 16.01 -11.89
N ASP A 133 -22.72 16.06 -12.48
CA ASP A 133 -22.54 15.87 -13.93
C ASP A 133 -22.72 14.40 -14.35
N LEU A 134 -22.79 13.44 -13.40
CA LEU A 134 -23.01 12.03 -13.64
C LEU A 134 -24.47 11.65 -13.40
N ASP A 135 -25.02 10.75 -14.20
CA ASP A 135 -26.33 10.15 -13.95
C ASP A 135 -26.34 9.36 -12.64
N ASP A 136 -27.51 9.20 -12.03
CA ASP A 136 -27.69 8.35 -10.86
C ASP A 136 -27.59 6.88 -11.27
N PHE A 137 -26.88 6.08 -10.47
CA PHE A 137 -26.68 4.65 -10.73
C PHE A 137 -26.49 3.85 -9.46
N GLU A 138 -26.68 2.55 -9.58
CA GLU A 138 -26.28 1.52 -8.63
C GLU A 138 -25.61 0.39 -9.39
N GLU A 139 -24.36 0.07 -9.04
CA GLU A 139 -23.57 -0.94 -9.72
C GLU A 139 -22.77 -1.77 -8.73
N CYS A 140 -22.65 -3.08 -9.00
CA CYS A 140 -21.89 -4.02 -8.19
C CYS A 140 -20.65 -4.51 -8.94
N SER A 141 -19.57 -4.69 -8.23
CA SER A 141 -18.34 -5.25 -8.79
C SER A 141 -17.56 -6.04 -7.75
N GLU A 142 -16.73 -6.94 -8.24
CA GLU A 142 -15.86 -7.74 -7.38
C GLU A 142 -14.47 -7.91 -7.98
N ARG A 143 -13.47 -8.11 -7.09
CA ARG A 143 -12.10 -8.52 -7.43
C ARG A 143 -11.62 -9.51 -6.40
N PHE A 144 -10.74 -10.40 -6.84
CA PHE A 144 -10.23 -11.48 -5.99
C PHE A 144 -8.74 -11.32 -5.71
N ILE A 145 -8.33 -11.82 -4.55
CA ILE A 145 -6.95 -11.96 -4.11
C ILE A 145 -6.62 -13.45 -4.20
N ASP A 146 -5.41 -13.83 -4.64
CA ASP A 146 -5.01 -15.22 -4.87
C ASP A 146 -5.33 -16.12 -3.66
N HIS A 147 -4.96 -15.68 -2.45
CA HIS A 147 -5.13 -16.37 -1.17
C HIS A 147 -4.73 -15.44 -0.01
N ASP A 148 -4.91 -15.89 1.23
CA ASP A 148 -4.58 -15.07 2.41
C ASP A 148 -3.15 -15.28 2.98
N GLY A 149 -2.34 -16.14 2.37
CA GLY A 149 -0.99 -16.47 2.83
C GLY A 149 -0.92 -17.65 3.80
N ILE A 150 -2.05 -18.12 4.32
CA ILE A 150 -2.18 -19.30 5.19
C ILE A 150 -2.97 -20.39 4.47
N ASP A 151 -4.18 -20.08 4.02
CA ASP A 151 -4.96 -20.93 3.14
C ASP A 151 -4.61 -20.52 1.69
N LEU A 152 -3.79 -21.36 1.02
CA LEU A 152 -3.27 -21.07 -0.31
C LEU A 152 -4.24 -21.46 -1.43
N ASP A 153 -5.29 -22.21 -1.10
CA ASP A 153 -6.21 -22.80 -2.08
C ASP A 153 -7.51 -21.98 -2.23
N THR A 154 -7.78 -21.08 -1.28
CA THR A 154 -9.02 -20.31 -1.24
C THR A 154 -8.81 -18.84 -1.58
N PRO A 155 -9.21 -18.37 -2.76
CA PRO A 155 -9.24 -16.95 -3.10
C PRO A 155 -10.14 -16.15 -2.13
N LYS A 156 -9.84 -14.86 -1.96
CA LYS A 156 -10.66 -13.95 -1.15
C LYS A 156 -11.23 -12.84 -2.03
N GLY A 157 -12.56 -12.73 -2.03
CA GLY A 157 -13.31 -11.75 -2.81
C GLY A 157 -13.53 -10.44 -2.04
N VAL A 158 -13.22 -9.33 -2.70
CA VAL A 158 -13.62 -7.98 -2.29
C VAL A 158 -14.78 -7.55 -3.18
N ARG A 159 -15.94 -7.27 -2.59
CA ARG A 159 -17.16 -6.89 -3.30
C ARG A 159 -17.59 -5.50 -2.88
N VAL A 160 -17.95 -4.69 -3.87
CA VAL A 160 -18.45 -3.34 -3.64
C VAL A 160 -19.76 -3.15 -4.39
N LYS A 161 -20.71 -2.50 -3.73
CA LYS A 161 -21.87 -1.87 -4.36
C LYS A 161 -21.67 -0.36 -4.30
N VAL A 162 -21.63 0.28 -5.47
CA VAL A 162 -21.52 1.73 -5.61
C VAL A 162 -22.90 2.28 -5.93
N THR A 163 -23.43 3.14 -5.07
CA THR A 163 -24.70 3.82 -5.29
C THR A 163 -24.47 5.31 -5.34
N LYS A 164 -24.74 5.96 -6.47
CA LYS A 164 -24.63 7.40 -6.65
C LYS A 164 -26.04 8.00 -6.84
N ILE A 165 -26.40 8.95 -5.99
CA ILE A 165 -27.67 9.67 -6.05
C ILE A 165 -27.43 11.18 -5.85
N GLY A 166 -27.72 11.98 -6.87
CA GLY A 166 -27.47 13.42 -6.84
C GLY A 166 -26.00 13.75 -6.54
N LYS A 167 -25.72 14.42 -5.43
CA LYS A 167 -24.39 14.82 -4.97
C LYS A 167 -23.72 13.81 -4.04
N SER A 168 -24.39 12.71 -3.73
CA SER A 168 -23.95 11.73 -2.75
C SER A 168 -23.56 10.42 -3.41
N ILE A 169 -22.53 9.78 -2.88
CA ILE A 169 -22.11 8.45 -3.29
C ILE A 169 -21.88 7.56 -2.07
N THR A 170 -22.30 6.32 -2.17
CA THR A 170 -22.10 5.28 -1.15
C THR A 170 -21.26 4.17 -1.73
N PHE A 171 -20.20 3.79 -1.01
CA PHE A 171 -19.41 2.60 -1.25
C PHE A 171 -19.77 1.57 -0.17
N ASP A 172 -20.47 0.52 -0.56
CA ASP A 172 -20.93 -0.54 0.35
C ASP A 172 -20.14 -1.82 0.10
N PHE A 173 -19.28 -2.18 1.03
CA PHE A 173 -18.44 -3.38 1.00
C PHE A 173 -18.97 -4.50 1.91
N SER A 174 -20.23 -4.44 2.35
CA SER A 174 -20.79 -5.38 3.33
C SER A 174 -20.79 -6.84 2.84
N GLU A 175 -20.81 -7.06 1.52
CA GLU A 175 -20.79 -8.40 0.91
C GLU A 175 -19.38 -8.97 0.65
N THR A 176 -18.34 -8.25 1.06
CA THR A 176 -16.95 -8.75 1.02
C THR A 176 -16.81 -10.02 1.85
N ASP A 177 -15.96 -10.94 1.39
CA ASP A 177 -15.69 -12.22 2.06
C ASP A 177 -15.26 -12.04 3.52
N PRO A 178 -15.50 -13.07 4.35
CA PRO A 178 -15.00 -13.11 5.72
C PRO A 178 -13.48 -12.85 5.78
N GLN A 179 -13.04 -12.20 6.86
CA GLN A 179 -11.62 -11.89 7.08
C GLN A 179 -10.73 -13.12 6.85
N GLY A 180 -9.56 -12.89 6.24
CA GLY A 180 -8.53 -13.91 6.09
C GLY A 180 -7.91 -14.28 7.44
N VAL A 181 -7.51 -15.54 7.60
CA VAL A 181 -6.68 -15.98 8.72
C VAL A 181 -5.29 -15.35 8.60
N GLY A 182 -4.82 -15.19 7.37
CA GLY A 182 -3.56 -14.54 7.00
C GLY A 182 -3.66 -13.01 6.89
N PRO A 183 -2.52 -12.34 6.63
CA PRO A 183 -2.35 -10.90 6.86
C PRO A 183 -2.88 -9.97 5.75
N ILE A 184 -3.83 -10.42 4.93
CA ILE A 184 -4.38 -9.63 3.81
C ILE A 184 -5.45 -8.61 4.22
N ASN A 185 -5.89 -8.63 5.48
CA ASN A 185 -7.01 -7.81 5.94
C ASN A 185 -6.68 -6.31 5.90
N VAL A 186 -7.71 -5.49 5.71
CA VAL A 186 -7.61 -4.03 5.60
C VAL A 186 -8.54 -3.37 6.61
N ARG A 187 -8.03 -2.42 7.38
CA ARG A 187 -8.87 -1.68 8.34
C ARG A 187 -9.71 -0.60 7.64
N PRO A 188 -10.93 -0.29 8.11
CA PRO A 188 -11.88 0.62 7.45
C PRO A 188 -11.31 1.99 7.08
N HIS A 189 -10.41 2.56 7.88
CA HIS A 189 -9.81 3.86 7.57
C HIS A 189 -8.93 3.84 6.30
N LEU A 190 -8.32 2.68 5.98
CA LEU A 190 -7.57 2.54 4.72
C LEU A 190 -8.52 2.28 3.54
N VAL A 191 -9.63 1.56 3.75
CA VAL A 191 -10.70 1.43 2.75
C VAL A 191 -11.25 2.83 2.41
N LYS A 192 -11.48 3.67 3.42
CA LYS A 192 -11.89 5.06 3.24
C LYS A 192 -10.88 5.87 2.42
N ALA A 193 -9.59 5.67 2.64
CA ALA A 193 -8.54 6.30 1.84
C ALA A 193 -8.55 5.83 0.37
N ALA A 194 -8.80 4.53 0.12
CA ALA A 194 -8.96 3.99 -1.23
C ALA A 194 -10.17 4.62 -1.96
N CYS A 195 -11.31 4.73 -1.29
CA CYS A 195 -12.48 5.41 -1.84
C CYS A 195 -12.16 6.87 -2.18
N SER A 196 -11.45 7.60 -1.30
CA SER A 196 -11.07 8.99 -1.56
C SER A 196 -10.12 9.12 -2.76
N TYR A 197 -9.20 8.17 -2.95
CA TYR A 197 -8.32 8.12 -4.12
C TYR A 197 -9.15 8.01 -5.42
N VAL A 198 -10.09 7.06 -5.45
CA VAL A 198 -10.96 6.89 -6.64
C VAL A 198 -11.81 8.13 -6.86
N MET A 199 -12.39 8.73 -5.80
CA MET A 199 -13.16 9.98 -5.90
C MET A 199 -12.35 11.11 -6.55
N ILE A 200 -11.09 11.27 -6.18
CA ILE A 200 -10.21 12.27 -6.80
C ILE A 200 -9.95 11.93 -8.27
N ALA A 201 -9.69 10.66 -8.57
CA ALA A 201 -9.38 10.21 -9.92
C ALA A 201 -10.56 10.41 -10.89
N ILE A 202 -11.80 10.06 -10.49
CA ILE A 202 -13.00 10.20 -11.34
C ILE A 202 -13.49 11.64 -11.45
N THR A 203 -13.30 12.46 -10.43
CA THR A 203 -13.72 13.86 -10.46
C THR A 203 -12.70 14.79 -11.12
N GLY A 204 -11.45 14.34 -11.29
CA GLY A 204 -10.38 15.09 -11.94
C GLY A 204 -10.11 16.43 -11.26
N ILE A 205 -10.32 16.53 -9.95
CA ILE A 205 -10.13 17.77 -9.21
C ILE A 205 -8.65 18.08 -9.01
N ASP A 206 -8.27 19.31 -9.28
CA ASP A 206 -6.95 19.86 -8.98
C ASP A 206 -7.04 20.72 -7.71
N THR A 207 -7.16 20.06 -6.56
CA THR A 207 -7.24 20.73 -5.25
C THR A 207 -6.50 19.90 -4.21
N PRO A 208 -5.94 20.53 -3.17
CA PRO A 208 -5.32 19.79 -2.08
C PRO A 208 -6.28 18.82 -1.42
N VAL A 209 -5.82 17.59 -1.20
CA VAL A 209 -6.61 16.57 -0.49
C VAL A 209 -6.81 17.00 0.96
N ASN A 210 -8.07 17.07 1.36
CA ASN A 210 -8.47 17.44 2.72
C ASN A 210 -9.76 16.71 3.12
N GLN A 211 -10.29 17.01 4.32
CA GLN A 211 -11.51 16.40 4.83
C GLN A 211 -12.72 16.55 3.87
N GLY A 212 -12.75 17.60 3.03
CA GLY A 212 -13.81 17.82 2.06
C GLY A 212 -13.99 16.67 1.04
N VAL A 213 -12.93 15.89 0.75
CA VAL A 213 -13.05 14.67 -0.06
C VAL A 213 -13.85 13.60 0.68
N PHE A 214 -13.51 13.39 1.96
CA PHE A 214 -14.16 12.37 2.80
C PHE A 214 -15.61 12.70 3.15
N ASP A 215 -15.99 13.95 3.08
CA ASP A 215 -17.36 14.42 3.34
C ASP A 215 -18.31 14.19 2.13
N CYS A 216 -17.78 13.76 0.98
CA CYS A 216 -18.56 13.56 -0.23
C CYS A 216 -19.08 12.14 -0.40
N PHE A 217 -18.67 11.19 0.43
CA PHE A 217 -19.09 9.79 0.30
C PHE A 217 -19.39 9.12 1.64
N ILE A 218 -20.19 8.10 1.58
CA ILE A 218 -20.52 7.22 2.70
C ILE A 218 -19.80 5.89 2.46
N LEU A 219 -19.04 5.42 3.45
CA LEU A 219 -18.46 4.08 3.47
C LEU A 219 -19.30 3.18 4.37
N LYS A 220 -19.70 2.03 3.84
CA LYS A 220 -20.30 0.94 4.62
C LYS A 220 -19.41 -0.28 4.56
N THR A 221 -19.17 -0.88 5.71
CA THR A 221 -18.44 -2.13 5.87
C THR A 221 -19.22 -3.06 6.79
N ARG A 222 -18.87 -4.33 6.81
CA ARG A 222 -19.38 -5.31 7.77
C ARG A 222 -18.20 -5.85 8.57
N GLU A 223 -18.31 -5.81 9.91
CA GLU A 223 -17.29 -6.36 10.79
C GLU A 223 -17.08 -7.86 10.54
N GLY A 224 -15.84 -8.31 10.70
CA GLY A 224 -15.43 -9.68 10.44
C GLY A 224 -15.18 -10.00 8.96
N THR A 225 -15.06 -9.00 8.10
CA THR A 225 -14.69 -9.15 6.68
C THR A 225 -13.24 -8.74 6.42
N VAL A 226 -12.73 -9.05 5.21
CA VAL A 226 -11.39 -8.63 4.75
C VAL A 226 -11.19 -7.12 4.89
N VAL A 227 -12.23 -6.31 4.75
CA VAL A 227 -12.18 -4.84 4.76
C VAL A 227 -12.53 -4.21 6.12
N ASP A 228 -12.94 -5.04 7.08
CA ASP A 228 -13.26 -4.62 8.45
C ASP A 228 -13.04 -5.77 9.44
N PRO A 229 -11.77 -6.18 9.63
CA PRO A 229 -11.45 -7.37 10.42
C PRO A 229 -11.57 -7.10 11.93
N TYR A 230 -11.99 -8.14 12.69
CA TYR A 230 -11.90 -8.13 14.14
C TYR A 230 -10.43 -8.11 14.59
N PHE A 231 -10.18 -7.37 15.66
CA PHE A 231 -8.90 -7.47 16.37
C PHE A 231 -8.80 -8.87 17.04
N PRO A 232 -7.66 -9.56 16.99
CA PRO A 232 -6.33 -9.14 16.52
C PRO A 232 -5.96 -9.65 15.11
N ALA A 233 -6.90 -9.71 14.16
CA ALA A 233 -6.59 -10.17 12.80
C ALA A 233 -5.37 -9.44 12.20
N PRO A 234 -4.46 -10.17 11.52
CA PRO A 234 -3.26 -9.60 10.95
C PRO A 234 -3.58 -8.76 9.71
N VAL A 235 -2.81 -7.69 9.49
CA VAL A 235 -3.09 -6.68 8.46
C VAL A 235 -1.85 -6.24 7.67
N ASN A 236 -0.68 -6.85 7.89
CA ASN A 236 0.55 -6.30 7.33
C ASN A 236 0.70 -6.47 5.81
N THR A 237 0.02 -7.43 5.21
CA THR A 237 0.00 -7.65 3.76
C THR A 237 -1.30 -7.13 3.13
N TYR A 238 -1.78 -5.99 3.56
CA TYR A 238 -3.02 -5.36 3.08
C TYR A 238 -3.00 -4.95 1.59
N ASN A 239 -1.84 -4.86 0.96
CA ASN A 239 -1.67 -4.34 -0.38
C ASN A 239 -2.52 -5.05 -1.44
N PRO A 240 -2.59 -6.41 -1.50
CA PRO A 240 -3.46 -7.11 -2.44
C PRO A 240 -4.94 -6.73 -2.28
N ALA A 241 -5.42 -6.66 -1.04
CA ALA A 241 -6.80 -6.26 -0.77
C ALA A 241 -7.07 -4.80 -1.13
N LEU A 242 -6.12 -3.90 -0.88
CA LEU A 242 -6.25 -2.49 -1.25
C LEU A 242 -6.33 -2.31 -2.78
N HIS A 243 -5.55 -3.08 -3.55
CA HIS A 243 -5.67 -3.11 -5.01
C HIS A 243 -7.05 -3.62 -5.44
N ALA A 244 -7.52 -4.73 -4.88
CA ALA A 244 -8.83 -5.29 -5.18
C ALA A 244 -9.98 -4.30 -4.85
N ILE A 245 -9.87 -3.53 -3.75
CA ILE A 245 -10.82 -2.47 -3.39
C ILE A 245 -10.85 -1.38 -4.47
N ILE A 246 -9.70 -0.87 -4.87
CA ILE A 246 -9.61 0.23 -5.86
C ILE A 246 -10.08 -0.25 -7.23
N GLU A 247 -9.64 -1.42 -7.66
CA GLU A 247 -9.99 -2.00 -8.96
C GLU A 247 -11.49 -2.35 -9.03
N SER A 248 -12.09 -2.85 -7.95
CA SER A 248 -13.54 -3.10 -7.92
C SER A 248 -14.35 -1.80 -8.02
N ILE A 249 -13.91 -0.71 -7.37
CA ILE A 249 -14.59 0.58 -7.51
C ILE A 249 -14.48 1.09 -8.96
N PHE A 250 -13.28 1.07 -9.56
CA PHE A 250 -13.11 1.50 -10.95
C PHE A 250 -13.93 0.65 -11.94
N ALA A 251 -14.03 -0.66 -11.70
CA ALA A 251 -14.85 -1.53 -12.53
C ALA A 251 -16.33 -1.15 -12.44
N ALA A 252 -16.87 -0.93 -11.22
CA ALA A 252 -18.26 -0.49 -11.05
C ALA A 252 -18.53 0.85 -11.75
N PHE A 253 -17.61 1.81 -11.71
CA PHE A 253 -17.74 3.06 -12.45
C PHE A 253 -17.64 2.86 -13.96
N GLY A 254 -16.76 1.99 -14.42
CA GLY A 254 -16.50 1.76 -15.84
C GLY A 254 -17.69 1.18 -16.62
N GLU A 255 -18.55 0.42 -15.95
CA GLU A 255 -19.80 -0.11 -16.54
C GLU A 255 -20.79 1.01 -16.90
N ILE A 256 -20.81 2.09 -16.12
CA ILE A 256 -21.76 3.20 -16.27
C ILE A 256 -21.13 4.38 -17.02
N VAL A 257 -19.88 4.66 -16.76
CA VAL A 257 -19.17 5.84 -17.25
C VAL A 257 -17.92 5.39 -18.01
N PRO A 258 -18.03 5.07 -19.32
CA PRO A 258 -16.94 4.45 -20.09
C PRO A 258 -15.60 5.19 -20.03
N GLN A 259 -15.61 6.52 -19.86
CA GLN A 259 -14.37 7.29 -19.70
C GLN A 259 -13.59 6.99 -18.41
N PHE A 260 -14.23 6.32 -17.44
CA PHE A 260 -13.58 5.86 -16.20
C PHE A 260 -13.30 4.37 -16.22
N ALA A 261 -13.75 3.67 -17.28
CA ALA A 261 -13.46 2.26 -17.48
C ALA A 261 -11.95 2.06 -17.61
N ARG A 262 -11.39 1.24 -16.73
CA ARG A 262 -9.98 0.97 -16.66
C ARG A 262 -9.74 -0.50 -16.36
N ALA A 263 -8.91 -1.14 -17.17
CA ALA A 263 -8.46 -2.49 -16.92
C ALA A 263 -7.61 -2.58 -15.65
N ASP A 264 -7.55 -3.74 -15.03
CA ASP A 264 -6.80 -3.97 -13.80
C ASP A 264 -5.29 -3.80 -14.03
N GLY A 265 -4.59 -3.26 -13.06
CA GLY A 265 -3.13 -3.18 -13.08
C GLY A 265 -2.44 -4.40 -12.48
N GLY A 266 -1.15 -4.58 -12.76
CA GLY A 266 -0.33 -5.65 -12.19
C GLY A 266 -0.12 -5.57 -10.68
N GLY A 267 -0.64 -4.51 -10.05
CA GLY A 267 -0.49 -4.30 -8.63
C GLY A 267 0.95 -4.00 -8.21
N GLY A 268 1.14 -3.90 -6.91
CA GLY A 268 2.46 -3.79 -6.29
C GLY A 268 2.82 -5.09 -5.58
N ARG A 269 4.09 -5.41 -5.52
CA ARG A 269 4.61 -6.49 -4.70
C ARG A 269 5.75 -5.99 -3.83
N ALA A 270 5.80 -6.51 -2.62
CA ALA A 270 6.88 -6.27 -1.70
C ALA A 270 7.69 -7.54 -1.49
N MET A 271 9.00 -7.39 -1.43
CA MET A 271 9.93 -8.44 -1.10
C MET A 271 10.85 -7.96 0.02
N THR A 272 11.11 -8.84 0.95
CA THR A 272 12.15 -8.64 1.96
C THR A 272 13.15 -9.77 1.86
N LEU A 273 14.42 -9.43 1.68
CA LEU A 273 15.55 -10.34 1.83
C LEU A 273 16.28 -9.95 3.12
N ALA A 274 16.37 -10.88 4.06
CA ALA A 274 17.16 -10.70 5.25
C ALA A 274 18.43 -11.52 5.12
N HIS A 275 19.55 -10.84 4.93
CA HIS A 275 20.87 -11.44 4.78
C HIS A 275 21.52 -11.56 6.16
N ASP A 276 21.65 -12.77 6.66
CA ASP A 276 22.29 -13.05 7.95
C ASP A 276 23.79 -13.30 7.72
N LEU A 277 24.58 -12.32 8.14
CA LEU A 277 26.02 -12.33 8.09
C LEU A 277 26.54 -12.47 9.53
N ASP A 278 27.71 -13.09 9.73
CA ASP A 278 28.28 -13.49 11.04
C ASP A 278 28.03 -12.56 12.22
N ARG A 279 27.91 -11.26 11.98
CA ARG A 279 27.77 -10.24 13.06
C ARG A 279 26.63 -9.25 12.86
N ARG A 280 25.85 -9.37 11.77
CA ARG A 280 24.78 -8.42 11.45
C ARG A 280 23.77 -9.05 10.48
N THR A 281 22.52 -8.63 10.61
CA THR A 281 21.50 -8.91 9.61
C THR A 281 21.24 -7.64 8.79
N LEU A 282 21.36 -7.74 7.46
CA LEU A 282 21.00 -6.69 6.54
C LEU A 282 19.58 -6.97 6.00
N ILE A 283 18.73 -5.95 5.99
CA ILE A 283 17.36 -6.06 5.50
C ILE A 283 17.23 -5.30 4.19
N GLN A 284 17.19 -6.01 3.08
CA GLN A 284 16.87 -5.50 1.76
C GLN A 284 15.36 -5.55 1.58
N TYR A 285 14.73 -4.38 1.53
CA TYR A 285 13.31 -4.23 1.30
C TYR A 285 13.08 -3.58 -0.06
N GLU A 286 12.32 -4.24 -0.93
CA GLU A 286 12.03 -3.72 -2.26
C GLU A 286 10.54 -3.76 -2.57
N LEU A 287 10.09 -2.74 -3.29
CA LEU A 287 8.78 -2.66 -3.89
C LEU A 287 8.92 -2.76 -5.41
N PHE A 288 8.12 -3.60 -6.03
CA PHE A 288 8.11 -3.81 -7.47
C PHE A 288 6.76 -3.41 -8.06
N ALA A 289 6.81 -2.70 -9.18
CA ALA A 289 5.64 -2.36 -9.97
C ALA A 289 5.34 -3.45 -11.01
N GLY A 290 4.07 -3.59 -11.38
CA GLY A 290 3.65 -4.36 -12.55
C GLY A 290 3.37 -3.46 -13.76
N GLY A 291 2.63 -3.96 -14.75
CA GLY A 291 2.06 -3.16 -15.82
C GLY A 291 0.82 -2.41 -15.36
N VAL A 292 0.58 -1.23 -15.89
CA VAL A 292 -0.65 -0.46 -15.67
C VAL A 292 -1.74 -0.97 -16.61
N GLY A 293 -2.97 -1.08 -16.14
CA GLY A 293 -4.12 -1.42 -16.98
C GLY A 293 -4.42 -0.33 -18.02
N ALA A 294 -4.80 -0.74 -19.21
CA ALA A 294 -5.21 0.18 -20.28
C ALA A 294 -6.56 0.83 -20.00
N MET A 295 -6.84 1.91 -20.66
CA MET A 295 -8.13 2.59 -20.68
C MET A 295 -8.38 3.20 -22.07
N GLN A 296 -9.60 3.67 -22.32
CA GLN A 296 -9.93 4.27 -23.61
C GLN A 296 -8.97 5.41 -23.96
N GLY A 297 -8.30 5.30 -25.11
CA GLY A 297 -7.35 6.29 -25.61
C GLY A 297 -5.93 6.18 -25.04
N TYR A 298 -5.67 5.25 -24.10
CA TYR A 298 -4.38 5.15 -23.43
C TYR A 298 -3.94 3.69 -23.26
N THR A 299 -2.76 3.37 -23.73
CA THR A 299 -2.06 2.12 -23.42
C THR A 299 -1.53 2.17 -22.00
N GLY A 300 -1.50 1.02 -21.31
CA GLY A 300 -0.92 0.91 -19.98
C GLY A 300 0.59 1.13 -19.98
N GLU A 301 1.11 1.83 -18.97
CA GLU A 301 2.55 2.02 -18.80
C GLU A 301 3.22 0.76 -18.27
N THR A 302 4.43 0.50 -18.74
CA THR A 302 5.24 -0.67 -18.39
C THR A 302 6.03 -0.42 -17.11
N GLY A 303 5.94 -1.34 -16.14
CA GLY A 303 6.74 -1.30 -14.92
C GLY A 303 6.48 -0.08 -14.04
N CYS A 304 5.26 0.41 -14.03
CA CYS A 304 4.85 1.59 -13.29
C CYS A 304 3.92 1.23 -12.14
N HIS A 305 4.09 1.87 -10.98
CA HIS A 305 3.14 1.72 -9.88
C HIS A 305 1.80 2.38 -10.22
N CYS A 306 0.73 1.63 -10.06
CA CYS A 306 -0.63 2.15 -10.23
C CYS A 306 -1.45 1.93 -8.96
N ASN A 307 -2.41 2.80 -8.73
CA ASN A 307 -3.40 2.73 -7.64
C ASN A 307 -2.83 2.79 -6.22
N GLN A 308 -1.57 2.46 -6.02
CA GLN A 308 -0.93 2.42 -4.72
C GLN A 308 0.57 2.68 -4.86
N THR A 309 1.14 3.37 -3.90
CA THR A 309 2.54 3.80 -3.87
C THR A 309 2.90 4.73 -5.04
N ASN A 310 4.04 5.33 -4.99
CA ASN A 310 4.71 6.03 -6.09
C ASN A 310 6.20 5.71 -5.98
N GLY A 311 6.46 4.41 -5.72
CA GLY A 311 7.79 3.91 -5.48
C GLY A 311 8.66 3.95 -6.73
N LYS A 312 9.96 4.09 -6.52
CA LYS A 312 10.97 3.92 -7.56
C LYS A 312 11.74 2.65 -7.30
N VAL A 313 12.20 2.00 -8.36
CA VAL A 313 13.06 0.84 -8.26
C VAL A 313 14.46 1.29 -7.83
N ALA A 314 15.05 0.60 -6.87
CA ALA A 314 16.44 0.83 -6.48
C ALA A 314 17.39 0.46 -7.63
N SER A 315 18.46 1.26 -7.82
CA SER A 315 19.45 0.97 -8.84
C SER A 315 20.23 -0.32 -8.51
N VAL A 316 20.68 -1.01 -9.54
CA VAL A 316 21.47 -2.25 -9.39
C VAL A 316 22.75 -1.98 -8.60
N GLU A 317 23.42 -0.89 -8.90
CA GLU A 317 24.69 -0.50 -8.26
C GLU A 317 24.51 -0.28 -6.75
N MET A 318 23.43 0.39 -6.36
CA MET A 318 23.15 0.61 -4.93
C MET A 318 22.86 -0.72 -4.24
N LEU A 319 22.06 -1.59 -4.84
CA LEU A 319 21.72 -2.89 -4.26
C LEU A 319 22.96 -3.77 -4.08
N GLU A 320 23.82 -3.86 -5.09
CA GLU A 320 25.03 -4.69 -5.05
C GLU A 320 26.11 -4.10 -4.12
N THR A 321 26.07 -2.80 -3.83
CA THR A 321 26.95 -2.15 -2.86
C THR A 321 26.51 -2.37 -1.42
N GLU A 322 25.20 -2.35 -1.17
CA GLU A 322 24.63 -2.40 0.19
C GLU A 322 24.33 -3.82 0.66
N PHE A 323 24.06 -4.75 -0.26
CA PHE A 323 23.60 -6.09 0.04
C PHE A 323 24.43 -7.16 -0.67
N PRO A 324 24.57 -8.37 -0.08
CA PRO A 324 25.37 -9.47 -0.65
C PRO A 324 24.59 -10.18 -1.78
N VAL A 325 24.21 -9.44 -2.78
CA VAL A 325 23.48 -9.95 -3.96
C VAL A 325 24.15 -9.50 -5.25
N ARG A 326 23.96 -10.27 -6.32
CA ARG A 326 24.23 -9.84 -7.70
C ARG A 326 22.93 -9.86 -8.48
N THR A 327 22.65 -8.81 -9.22
CA THR A 327 21.53 -8.74 -10.15
C THR A 327 21.95 -9.38 -11.47
N GLU A 328 21.49 -10.62 -11.72
CA GLU A 328 21.77 -11.36 -12.94
C GLU A 328 20.91 -10.90 -14.13
N GLU A 329 19.70 -10.41 -13.82
CA GLU A 329 18.73 -10.00 -14.84
C GLU A 329 17.86 -8.87 -14.30
N PHE A 330 17.64 -7.84 -15.11
CA PHE A 330 16.60 -6.84 -14.93
C PHE A 330 16.09 -6.41 -16.31
N LYS A 331 14.92 -6.90 -16.70
CA LYS A 331 14.35 -6.64 -18.02
C LYS A 331 12.83 -6.57 -18.01
N ILE A 332 12.26 -5.95 -19.04
CA ILE A 332 10.82 -5.98 -19.30
C ILE A 332 10.40 -7.40 -19.67
N LEU A 333 9.32 -7.88 -19.07
CA LEU A 333 8.65 -9.13 -19.41
C LEU A 333 7.71 -8.86 -20.61
N LYS A 334 8.27 -8.99 -21.82
CA LYS A 334 7.52 -8.72 -23.06
C LYS A 334 6.26 -9.59 -23.14
N ASP A 335 5.23 -9.05 -23.79
CA ASP A 335 3.94 -9.70 -24.02
C ASP A 335 3.20 -10.13 -22.73
N SER A 336 3.53 -9.53 -21.59
CA SER A 336 2.82 -9.77 -20.33
C SER A 336 1.61 -8.86 -20.13
N GLY A 337 1.51 -7.76 -20.84
CA GLY A 337 0.31 -6.90 -20.88
C GLY A 337 -0.84 -7.54 -21.66
N GLY A 338 -2.08 -7.29 -21.23
CA GLY A 338 -3.28 -7.73 -21.93
C GLY A 338 -3.42 -7.04 -23.29
N ARG A 339 -3.85 -7.79 -24.30
CA ARG A 339 -4.08 -7.26 -25.65
C ARG A 339 -5.44 -6.57 -25.73
N GLY A 340 -5.60 -5.63 -26.68
CA GLY A 340 -6.85 -4.93 -26.91
C GLY A 340 -6.67 -3.80 -27.94
N ALA A 341 -7.68 -2.97 -28.10
CA ALA A 341 -7.54 -1.72 -28.88
C ALA A 341 -6.47 -0.81 -28.24
N PHE A 342 -6.35 -0.89 -26.94
CA PHE A 342 -5.25 -0.30 -26.16
C PHE A 342 -4.65 -1.41 -25.31
N GLU A 343 -3.33 -1.62 -25.47
CA GLU A 343 -2.64 -2.69 -24.76
C GLU A 343 -2.33 -2.29 -23.32
N GLY A 344 -2.43 -3.25 -22.38
CA GLY A 344 -1.93 -3.11 -21.04
C GLY A 344 -0.42 -3.03 -20.97
N GLY A 345 0.11 -2.38 -19.93
CA GLY A 345 1.55 -2.28 -19.70
C GLY A 345 2.18 -3.64 -19.38
N ASN A 346 3.46 -3.80 -19.71
CA ASN A 346 4.20 -5.00 -19.35
C ASN A 346 4.74 -4.94 -17.92
N GLY A 347 4.87 -6.10 -17.30
CA GLY A 347 5.67 -6.28 -16.09
C GLY A 347 7.17 -6.33 -16.40
N PHE A 348 7.96 -6.66 -15.39
CA PHE A 348 9.39 -6.90 -15.55
C PHE A 348 9.86 -8.12 -14.73
N VAL A 349 11.05 -8.61 -15.09
CA VAL A 349 11.75 -9.70 -14.39
C VAL A 349 12.96 -9.13 -13.69
N ARG A 350 13.19 -9.56 -12.46
CA ARG A 350 14.43 -9.34 -11.73
C ARG A 350 14.94 -10.66 -11.16
N THR A 351 16.24 -10.90 -11.32
CA THR A 351 16.90 -12.14 -10.85
C THR A 351 18.11 -11.76 -10.00
N TYR A 352 18.17 -12.31 -8.81
CA TYR A 352 19.28 -12.16 -7.87
C TYR A 352 20.00 -13.47 -7.65
N ARG A 353 21.33 -13.40 -7.58
CA ARG A 353 22.19 -14.45 -7.02
C ARG A 353 22.64 -14.01 -5.63
N ILE A 354 22.51 -14.89 -4.66
CA ILE A 354 23.03 -14.67 -3.31
C ILE A 354 24.54 -14.87 -3.33
N LEU A 355 25.31 -13.93 -2.76
CA LEU A 355 26.78 -13.95 -2.78
C LEU A 355 27.37 -14.41 -1.45
N GLU A 356 26.75 -14.03 -0.32
CA GLU A 356 27.32 -14.26 1.02
C GLU A 356 26.20 -14.41 2.04
N GLY A 357 26.48 -15.15 3.12
CA GLY A 357 25.57 -15.36 4.24
C GLY A 357 24.36 -16.23 3.90
N VAL A 358 23.47 -16.38 4.88
CA VAL A 358 22.17 -17.06 4.70
C VAL A 358 21.10 -16.00 4.51
N THR A 359 20.33 -16.14 3.45
CA THR A 359 19.29 -15.17 3.11
C THR A 359 17.89 -15.76 3.32
N SER A 360 17.09 -15.11 4.16
CA SER A 360 15.67 -15.44 4.33
C SER A 360 14.82 -14.56 3.41
N VAL A 361 13.92 -15.18 2.64
CA VAL A 361 13.03 -14.52 1.68
C VAL A 361 11.63 -14.42 2.26
N THR A 362 11.04 -13.23 2.21
CA THR A 362 9.61 -13.00 2.44
C THR A 362 9.00 -12.29 1.24
N LEU A 363 7.98 -12.90 0.65
CA LEU A 363 7.20 -12.37 -0.47
C LEU A 363 5.81 -11.94 0.01
N ARG A 364 5.38 -10.79 -0.46
CA ARG A 364 4.04 -10.24 -0.24
C ARG A 364 3.54 -9.70 -1.57
N SER A 365 2.90 -10.55 -2.33
CA SER A 365 2.47 -10.30 -3.69
C SER A 365 1.05 -10.82 -3.91
N SER A 366 0.51 -10.61 -5.08
CA SER A 366 -0.75 -11.17 -5.57
C SER A 366 -0.70 -11.27 -7.09
N LYS A 367 -1.76 -11.76 -7.68
CA LYS A 367 -1.91 -11.88 -9.14
C LYS A 367 -0.89 -12.85 -9.76
N HIS A 368 -0.65 -13.97 -9.06
CA HIS A 368 0.07 -15.12 -9.61
C HIS A 368 -0.91 -16.13 -10.22
N GLY A 369 -2.04 -16.39 -9.56
CA GLY A 369 -3.10 -17.29 -9.99
C GLY A 369 -4.33 -16.57 -10.54
N ILE A 370 -4.66 -15.40 -9.97
CA ILE A 370 -5.73 -14.52 -10.43
C ILE A 370 -5.09 -13.35 -11.18
N TYR A 371 -5.34 -13.28 -12.48
CA TYR A 371 -4.65 -12.35 -13.37
C TYR A 371 -5.30 -10.97 -13.39
N PRO A 372 -4.58 -9.89 -13.76
CA PRO A 372 -5.18 -8.59 -14.01
C PRO A 372 -6.16 -8.65 -15.18
N LEU A 373 -7.41 -8.27 -14.93
CA LEU A 373 -8.48 -8.39 -15.90
C LEU A 373 -8.44 -7.27 -16.94
N GLY A 374 -8.76 -7.62 -18.18
CA GLY A 374 -9.06 -6.66 -19.24
C GLY A 374 -10.39 -5.95 -19.01
N MET A 375 -10.68 -4.93 -19.81
CA MET A 375 -11.91 -4.13 -19.76
C MET A 375 -12.43 -3.91 -21.17
N ASN A 376 -13.76 -3.84 -21.33
CA ASN A 376 -14.44 -3.52 -22.61
C ASN A 376 -13.98 -4.35 -23.82
N GLY A 377 -13.77 -5.66 -23.62
CA GLY A 377 -13.31 -6.58 -24.65
C GLY A 377 -11.80 -6.68 -24.81
N GLY A 378 -11.02 -5.94 -24.02
CA GLY A 378 -9.58 -6.18 -23.89
C GLY A 378 -9.28 -7.48 -23.15
N GLY A 379 -8.13 -8.08 -23.43
CA GLY A 379 -7.70 -9.34 -22.86
C GLY A 379 -7.05 -9.14 -21.49
N ASP A 380 -7.07 -10.21 -20.70
CA ASP A 380 -6.36 -10.27 -19.41
C ASP A 380 -4.85 -10.25 -19.62
N ALA A 381 -4.14 -9.75 -18.61
CA ALA A 381 -2.68 -9.77 -18.59
C ALA A 381 -2.13 -11.12 -18.10
N SER A 382 -0.83 -11.33 -18.28
CA SER A 382 -0.12 -12.45 -17.65
C SER A 382 0.08 -12.18 -16.16
N GLY A 383 -0.04 -13.24 -15.36
CA GLY A 383 0.24 -13.18 -13.92
C GLY A 383 1.71 -12.99 -13.60
N GLY A 384 1.98 -12.67 -12.34
CA GLY A 384 3.32 -12.66 -11.81
C GLY A 384 3.80 -14.05 -11.42
N PHE A 385 5.08 -14.16 -11.09
CA PHE A 385 5.68 -15.39 -10.58
C PHE A 385 6.83 -15.10 -9.62
N CYS A 386 7.18 -16.07 -8.83
CA CYS A 386 8.42 -16.10 -8.08
C CYS A 386 9.01 -17.52 -8.08
N GLU A 387 10.27 -17.63 -8.38
CA GLU A 387 11.00 -18.88 -8.48
C GLU A 387 12.31 -18.78 -7.69
N VAL A 388 12.70 -19.87 -7.06
CA VAL A 388 14.03 -20.04 -6.49
C VAL A 388 14.73 -21.22 -7.15
N GLU A 389 16.05 -21.10 -7.32
CA GLU A 389 16.90 -22.21 -7.72
C GLU A 389 17.88 -22.47 -6.58
N VAL A 390 17.69 -23.59 -5.90
CA VAL A 390 18.48 -24.03 -4.73
C VAL A 390 19.22 -25.29 -5.11
N SER A 391 20.55 -25.25 -5.06
CA SER A 391 21.40 -26.42 -5.46
C SER A 391 21.09 -26.95 -6.86
N GLY A 392 20.68 -26.08 -7.78
CA GLY A 392 20.32 -26.43 -9.16
C GLY A 392 18.89 -26.93 -9.37
N GLU A 393 18.10 -27.07 -8.30
CA GLU A 393 16.68 -27.43 -8.38
C GLU A 393 15.81 -26.17 -8.36
N LYS A 394 14.89 -26.06 -9.32
CA LYS A 394 13.93 -24.94 -9.41
C LYS A 394 12.64 -25.25 -8.67
N LYS A 395 12.18 -24.26 -7.92
CA LYS A 395 10.91 -24.32 -7.19
C LYS A 395 10.14 -23.00 -7.35
N THR A 396 8.86 -23.10 -7.70
CA THR A 396 7.94 -21.96 -7.71
C THR A 396 7.43 -21.68 -6.29
N LEU A 397 7.41 -20.42 -5.92
CA LEU A 397 6.92 -19.96 -4.63
C LEU A 397 5.49 -19.40 -4.77
N ALA A 398 4.70 -19.52 -3.70
CA ALA A 398 3.40 -18.86 -3.62
C ALA A 398 3.55 -17.33 -3.65
N SER A 399 2.50 -16.61 -4.04
CA SER A 399 2.51 -15.13 -4.10
C SER A 399 2.75 -14.47 -2.75
N MET A 400 2.34 -15.12 -1.66
CA MET A 400 2.64 -14.74 -0.28
C MET A 400 3.31 -15.91 0.43
N GLN A 401 4.55 -15.72 0.84
CA GLN A 401 5.35 -16.75 1.50
C GLN A 401 6.46 -16.14 2.35
N SER A 402 6.75 -16.74 3.51
CA SER A 402 7.88 -16.40 4.38
C SER A 402 8.74 -17.62 4.67
N GLY A 403 9.99 -17.39 5.10
CA GLY A 403 10.86 -18.43 5.62
C GLY A 403 11.55 -19.29 4.55
N VAL A 404 11.56 -18.86 3.30
CA VAL A 404 12.38 -19.51 2.27
C VAL A 404 13.83 -19.13 2.49
N THR A 405 14.71 -20.11 2.60
CA THR A 405 16.14 -19.92 2.87
C THR A 405 16.95 -20.13 1.60
N LEU A 406 17.85 -19.18 1.32
CA LEU A 406 18.80 -19.22 0.20
C LEU A 406 20.23 -19.11 0.75
N ASN A 407 21.14 -19.89 0.15
CA ASN A 407 22.57 -19.90 0.47
C ASN A 407 23.38 -19.22 -0.65
N PRO A 408 24.66 -18.92 -0.43
CA PRO A 408 25.53 -18.40 -1.48
C PRO A 408 25.51 -19.30 -2.73
N GLY A 409 25.30 -18.67 -3.89
CA GLY A 409 25.13 -19.36 -5.17
C GLY A 409 23.68 -19.58 -5.61
N ASP A 410 22.74 -19.66 -4.66
CA ASP A 410 21.31 -19.81 -4.99
C ASP A 410 20.75 -18.56 -5.69
N ILE A 411 19.68 -18.77 -6.45
CA ILE A 411 19.06 -17.75 -7.30
C ILE A 411 17.61 -17.51 -6.86
N LEU A 412 17.23 -16.25 -6.79
CA LEU A 412 15.84 -15.81 -6.67
C LEU A 412 15.46 -15.07 -7.95
N ARG A 413 14.40 -15.53 -8.61
CA ARG A 413 13.86 -14.91 -9.82
C ARG A 413 12.40 -14.53 -9.62
N LEU A 414 12.05 -13.29 -9.88
CA LEU A 414 10.68 -12.79 -9.75
C LEU A 414 10.26 -12.04 -11.01
N GLY A 415 9.01 -12.27 -11.42
CA GLY A 415 8.37 -11.56 -12.51
C GLY A 415 7.11 -10.84 -12.01
N THR A 416 6.92 -9.58 -12.40
CA THR A 416 5.71 -8.83 -12.05
C THR A 416 4.63 -9.04 -13.10
N PRO A 417 3.34 -8.99 -12.73
CA PRO A 417 2.24 -9.11 -13.69
C PRO A 417 2.21 -7.95 -14.68
N GLY A 418 1.63 -8.18 -15.85
CA GLY A 418 1.21 -7.10 -16.75
C GLY A 418 -0.04 -6.36 -16.23
N GLY A 419 -0.49 -5.36 -16.98
CA GLY A 419 -1.79 -4.73 -16.83
C GLY A 419 -2.78 -5.26 -17.87
N GLY A 420 -4.08 -5.30 -17.57
CA GLY A 420 -5.11 -5.72 -18.51
C GLY A 420 -5.22 -4.78 -19.71
N GLY A 421 -5.69 -5.31 -20.85
CA GLY A 421 -5.99 -4.57 -22.08
C GLY A 421 -7.36 -3.89 -22.05
N TYR A 422 -7.61 -2.98 -23.00
CA TYR A 422 -8.88 -2.29 -23.18
C TYR A 422 -9.36 -2.39 -24.63
#